data_4b1a0c324be920a83a6e896afd724c98
#
_entry.id   4b1a0c324be920a83a6e896afd724c98
#
_cell.length_a   1.000
_cell.length_b   1.000
_cell.length_c   1.000
_cell.angle_alpha   90.00
_cell.angle_beta   90.00
_cell.angle_gamma   90.00
#
_symmetry.space_group_name_H-M   'P 1'
#
loop_
_entity.id
_entity.type
_entity.pdbx_description
1 polymer ?
#
loop_
_entity_poly.entity_id
_entity_poly.type
_entity_poly.pdbx_seq_one_letter_code
_entity_poly.pdbx_strand_id
1 'polypeptide(L)'
;MKKIITLSLLALFLATTMSAQVNLAKRFNPVAGNVAAKKNAKSVKAKTLKRTKATPCADGEGLAATTVLAEDFSKFTAGSESAHDATRLDDADGFIDDKYFNTPGWWGLEVYQAGGMAYLGYSYDEDATGLLSTPLVNTQGAVTIKLRARSMSPEGDYFCYNIFDGGTYELYDSNYQYIGPEWTDLEFVTTYGAKDTYLYFFTDAYEVLLDDIVIEKVELGVPVVGEELNMTGTSFTANWESVTGADAYDVFGYAKHKVGDDGLCVLADMDFANMVNTGGTWEKPLKDYDNITRSIEDICPSDFPGWMLYCPCYADGMAAVSGLYASYGEYGYILSPEMDLSGNGGKANISFSVMAGEESKVIVSVLSVVDGYFETVYEHEITPTGEWQDVALEMTGCGEQSYVQILYTGATQMLLDNLKLTQQLPAGTVYSHQFLQKVVEGTSLDVVIPERYHGDDVTYAVRAVKYIYEEYDGETYMVDAIESDFSEPRTVAAPVGINAATTTVGDALSTAFDLQGRRVNAEQLQRGTLYIQGGKVRVK
;
A
#
# COMPACT_ATOMS: atom_id res chain seq x y z
N MET A 1 -16.14 -0.99 -39.89
CA MET A 1 -16.56 -0.04 -38.84
C MET A 1 -16.98 -0.71 -37.55
N LYS A 2 -17.71 -1.83 -37.50
CA LYS A 2 -18.07 -2.48 -36.21
C LYS A 2 -16.90 -3.12 -35.42
N LYS A 3 -15.81 -3.55 -36.08
CA LYS A 3 -14.63 -4.13 -35.39
C LYS A 3 -13.72 -3.11 -34.70
N ILE A 4 -13.70 -1.87 -35.16
CA ILE A 4 -12.87 -0.80 -34.59
C ILE A 4 -13.50 -0.25 -33.29
N ILE A 5 -14.83 -0.20 -33.24
CA ILE A 5 -15.56 0.26 -32.04
C ILE A 5 -15.43 -0.75 -30.89
N THR A 6 -15.38 -2.05 -31.19
CA THR A 6 -15.23 -3.10 -30.16
C THR A 6 -13.81 -3.11 -29.56
N LEU A 7 -12.76 -2.83 -30.38
CA LEU A 7 -11.39 -2.72 -29.87
C LEU A 7 -11.18 -1.46 -29.03
N SER A 8 -11.80 -0.34 -29.41
CA SER A 8 -11.70 0.92 -28.64
C SER A 8 -12.41 0.85 -27.28
N LEU A 9 -13.54 0.13 -27.19
CA LEU A 9 -14.25 -0.11 -25.94
C LEU A 9 -13.48 -1.10 -25.03
N LEU A 10 -12.83 -2.10 -25.61
CA LEU A 10 -12.01 -3.05 -24.86
C LEU A 10 -10.71 -2.39 -24.34
N ALA A 11 -10.08 -1.52 -25.14
CA ALA A 11 -8.93 -0.73 -24.74
C ALA A 11 -9.29 0.30 -23.65
N LEU A 12 -10.48 0.93 -23.72
CA LEU A 12 -10.96 1.84 -22.68
C LEU A 12 -11.31 1.09 -21.39
N PHE A 13 -11.85 -0.11 -21.48
CA PHE A 13 -12.14 -0.96 -20.32
C PHE A 13 -10.85 -1.51 -19.69
N LEU A 14 -9.86 -1.88 -20.48
CA LEU A 14 -8.53 -2.26 -20.02
C LEU A 14 -7.77 -1.06 -19.42
N ALA A 15 -7.87 0.12 -20.01
CA ALA A 15 -7.25 1.34 -19.46
C ALA A 15 -7.87 1.75 -18.11
N THR A 16 -9.20 1.65 -17.94
CA THR A 16 -9.85 1.96 -16.67
C THR A 16 -9.59 0.90 -15.59
N THR A 17 -9.46 -0.38 -15.96
CA THR A 17 -9.04 -1.43 -15.02
C THR A 17 -7.55 -1.34 -14.72
N MET A 18 -6.70 -0.95 -15.67
CA MET A 18 -5.26 -0.75 -15.46
C MET A 18 -4.97 0.49 -14.61
N SER A 19 -5.65 1.62 -14.79
CA SER A 19 -5.47 2.77 -13.90
C SER A 19 -5.97 2.48 -12.48
N ALA A 20 -7.02 1.68 -12.32
CA ALA A 20 -7.44 1.14 -11.05
C ALA A 20 -6.39 0.16 -10.46
N GLN A 21 -5.74 -0.67 -11.30
CA GLN A 21 -4.71 -1.63 -10.89
C GLN A 21 -3.36 -0.97 -10.57
N VAL A 22 -2.94 0.04 -11.31
CA VAL A 22 -1.74 0.85 -11.01
C VAL A 22 -1.91 1.62 -9.69
N ASN A 23 -3.09 2.15 -9.46
CA ASN A 23 -3.45 2.69 -8.15
C ASN A 23 -3.52 1.60 -7.07
N LEU A 24 -3.92 0.38 -7.40
CA LEU A 24 -3.94 -0.77 -6.51
C LEU A 24 -2.52 -1.20 -6.11
N ALA A 25 -1.58 -1.33 -7.03
CA ALA A 25 -0.20 -1.71 -6.70
C ALA A 25 0.50 -0.67 -5.80
N LYS A 26 0.19 0.63 -5.94
CA LYS A 26 0.58 1.68 -4.98
C LYS A 26 -0.28 1.67 -3.71
N ARG A 27 -1.48 1.06 -3.73
CA ARG A 27 -2.44 0.96 -2.62
C ARG A 27 -2.26 -0.31 -1.77
N PHE A 28 -1.50 -1.30 -2.24
CA PHE A 28 -1.24 -2.53 -1.48
C PHE A 28 -0.16 -2.34 -0.42
N ASN A 29 -0.33 -1.33 0.39
CA ASN A 29 0.08 -1.36 1.76
C ASN A 29 -1.07 -2.03 2.55
N PRO A 30 -0.83 -2.98 3.45
CA PRO A 30 -1.90 -3.61 4.24
C PRO A 30 -2.73 -2.62 5.06
N VAL A 31 -2.33 -1.36 5.07
CA VAL A 31 -2.99 -0.24 5.75
C VAL A 31 -3.87 0.60 4.81
N ALA A 32 -3.64 0.59 3.50
CA ALA A 32 -4.32 1.47 2.53
C ALA A 32 -5.57 0.86 1.86
N GLY A 33 -6.23 -0.09 2.48
CA GLY A 33 -7.48 -0.64 1.96
C GLY A 33 -8.66 0.29 2.22
N ASN A 34 -9.12 1.07 1.23
CA ASN A 34 -10.52 1.52 1.11
C ASN A 34 -10.76 2.86 0.39
N VAL A 35 -10.05 3.19 -0.69
CA VAL A 35 -10.37 4.44 -1.44
C VAL A 35 -11.26 4.20 -2.67
N ALA A 36 -11.27 3.00 -3.27
CA ALA A 36 -12.15 2.70 -4.42
C ALA A 36 -13.64 2.56 -4.06
N ALA A 37 -13.98 2.37 -2.78
CA ALA A 37 -15.35 2.17 -2.30
C ALA A 37 -16.16 3.46 -2.11
N LYS A 38 -15.57 4.66 -2.25
CA LYS A 38 -16.22 5.93 -1.94
C LYS A 38 -17.46 6.27 -2.78
N LYS A 39 -17.62 5.72 -3.96
CA LYS A 39 -18.75 6.08 -4.83
C LYS A 39 -20.07 5.33 -4.56
N ASN A 40 -20.08 4.21 -3.82
CA ASN A 40 -21.30 3.41 -3.63
C ASN A 40 -21.40 2.65 -2.29
N ALA A 41 -20.57 2.89 -1.32
CA ALA A 41 -20.62 2.19 -0.03
C ALA A 41 -21.72 2.77 0.87
N LYS A 42 -22.88 2.13 0.89
CA LYS A 42 -23.68 2.12 2.11
C LYS A 42 -22.86 1.34 3.14
N SER A 43 -22.31 2.08 4.10
CA SER A 43 -21.64 1.66 5.34
C SER A 43 -21.33 0.18 5.51
N VAL A 44 -20.10 -0.21 5.25
CA VAL A 44 -19.51 -1.44 5.79
C VAL A 44 -18.80 -1.05 7.09
N LYS A 45 -19.32 -1.50 8.23
CA LYS A 45 -18.74 -1.22 9.54
C LYS A 45 -17.45 -2.01 9.71
N ALA A 46 -16.31 -1.32 9.67
CA ALA A 46 -15.05 -1.89 10.13
C ALA A 46 -15.19 -2.25 11.63
N LYS A 47 -15.04 -3.53 11.97
CA LYS A 47 -14.95 -3.95 13.37
C LYS A 47 -13.64 -3.44 13.94
N THR A 48 -13.70 -2.33 14.63
CA THR A 48 -12.62 -1.72 15.37
C THR A 48 -11.99 -2.74 16.33
N LEU A 49 -10.73 -3.06 16.15
CA LEU A 49 -9.85 -3.34 17.30
C LEU A 49 -10.07 -2.17 18.26
N LYS A 50 -10.35 -2.45 19.53
CA LYS A 50 -10.62 -1.44 20.54
C LYS A 50 -9.45 -0.45 20.60
N ARG A 51 -9.55 0.63 19.85
CA ARG A 51 -8.64 1.76 19.90
C ARG A 51 -9.21 2.83 20.81
N THR A 52 -8.37 3.36 21.66
CA THR A 52 -8.59 4.64 22.33
C THR A 52 -8.87 5.67 21.25
N LYS A 53 -9.94 6.44 21.45
CA LYS A 53 -10.44 7.52 20.63
C LYS A 53 -9.33 8.21 19.80
N ALA A 54 -9.26 7.93 18.50
CA ALA A 54 -8.45 8.73 17.60
C ALA A 54 -9.06 10.13 17.59
N THR A 55 -8.27 11.12 17.90
CA THR A 55 -8.62 12.52 17.69
C THR A 55 -8.60 12.71 16.17
N PRO A 56 -9.61 13.39 15.55
CA PRO A 56 -9.50 13.78 14.16
C PRO A 56 -8.17 14.49 13.96
N CYS A 57 -7.54 14.28 12.81
CA CYS A 57 -6.31 14.97 12.47
C CYS A 57 -6.62 16.47 12.27
N ALA A 58 -6.84 17.15 13.38
CA ALA A 58 -6.70 18.58 13.46
C ALA A 58 -5.23 18.82 13.80
N ASP A 59 -4.57 19.55 12.94
CA ASP A 59 -3.19 20.00 13.00
C ASP A 59 -2.15 18.96 12.58
N GLY A 60 -1.42 19.25 11.50
CA GLY A 60 -0.24 18.53 11.04
C GLY A 60 0.91 18.52 12.05
N GLU A 61 0.61 18.37 13.34
CA GLU A 61 1.59 18.27 14.40
C GLU A 61 2.47 17.05 14.20
N GLY A 62 3.70 17.30 13.82
CA GLY A 62 4.76 16.31 13.72
C GLY A 62 5.18 15.90 12.31
N LEU A 63 4.50 16.39 11.26
CA LEU A 63 4.96 16.24 9.88
C LEU A 63 5.87 17.39 9.48
N ALA A 64 6.95 17.09 8.77
CA ALA A 64 7.70 18.12 8.07
C ALA A 64 6.86 18.60 6.88
N ALA A 65 6.56 19.90 6.82
CA ALA A 65 5.78 20.50 5.74
C ALA A 65 6.63 21.44 4.90
N THR A 66 6.50 21.34 3.59
CA THR A 66 7.15 22.23 2.62
C THR A 66 6.11 22.82 1.70
N THR A 67 5.95 24.16 1.70
CA THR A 67 4.98 24.83 0.85
C THR A 67 5.33 24.64 -0.63
N VAL A 68 4.40 24.12 -1.40
CA VAL A 68 4.47 23.92 -2.85
C VAL A 68 3.84 25.10 -3.59
N LEU A 69 2.71 25.58 -3.09
CA LEU A 69 1.96 26.72 -3.63
C LEU A 69 1.29 27.47 -2.48
N ALA A 70 1.31 28.80 -2.55
CA ALA A 70 0.50 29.65 -1.67
C ALA A 70 -0.07 30.82 -2.46
N GLU A 71 -1.38 31.07 -2.32
CA GLU A 71 -2.10 32.18 -2.94
C GLU A 71 -3.13 32.75 -1.98
N ASP A 72 -2.95 34.04 -1.62
CA ASP A 72 -3.76 34.79 -0.67
C ASP A 72 -4.69 35.81 -1.36
N PHE A 73 -4.75 35.79 -2.67
CA PHE A 73 -5.52 36.72 -3.50
C PHE A 73 -5.39 38.20 -3.14
N SER A 74 -4.33 38.59 -2.43
CA SER A 74 -4.11 39.99 -2.00
C SER A 74 -4.04 40.99 -3.16
N LYS A 75 -3.78 40.52 -4.37
CA LYS A 75 -3.80 41.32 -5.60
C LYS A 75 -5.18 41.50 -6.22
N PHE A 76 -6.22 40.84 -5.71
CA PHE A 76 -7.61 41.00 -6.12
C PHE A 76 -8.21 42.22 -5.41
N THR A 77 -7.89 43.43 -5.89
CA THR A 77 -8.19 44.68 -5.18
C THR A 77 -9.56 45.28 -5.50
N ALA A 78 -10.25 44.80 -6.53
CA ALA A 78 -11.56 45.24 -6.92
C ALA A 78 -12.68 44.42 -6.25
N GLY A 79 -13.87 45.01 -6.11
CA GLY A 79 -15.01 44.36 -5.45
C GLY A 79 -14.89 44.30 -3.94
N SER A 80 -15.69 43.46 -3.33
CA SER A 80 -15.72 43.16 -1.90
C SER A 80 -16.41 41.81 -1.66
N GLU A 81 -16.30 41.26 -0.46
CA GLU A 81 -16.98 40.03 -0.04
C GLU A 81 -18.51 40.03 -0.30
N SER A 82 -19.16 41.20 -0.18
CA SER A 82 -20.60 41.34 -0.39
C SER A 82 -21.00 41.68 -1.82
N ALA A 83 -20.03 42.09 -2.67
CA ALA A 83 -20.27 42.47 -4.06
C ALA A 83 -18.94 42.33 -4.84
N HIS A 84 -18.79 41.21 -5.53
CA HIS A 84 -17.65 40.97 -6.40
C HIS A 84 -17.58 42.02 -7.53
N ASP A 85 -16.42 42.22 -8.13
CA ASP A 85 -16.29 43.06 -9.33
C ASP A 85 -17.02 42.38 -10.51
N ALA A 86 -17.70 43.18 -11.32
CA ALA A 86 -18.44 42.66 -12.46
C ALA A 86 -17.54 42.26 -13.65
N THR A 87 -16.24 42.54 -13.58
CA THR A 87 -15.28 42.22 -14.64
C THR A 87 -14.76 40.83 -14.44
N ARG A 88 -15.11 39.93 -15.34
CA ARG A 88 -14.54 38.57 -15.41
C ARG A 88 -13.04 38.64 -15.68
N LEU A 89 -12.24 37.84 -14.96
CA LEU A 89 -10.79 37.85 -15.05
C LEU A 89 -10.25 36.90 -16.14
N ASP A 90 -10.94 35.78 -16.34
CA ASP A 90 -10.60 34.79 -17.33
C ASP A 90 -11.08 35.22 -18.74
N ASP A 91 -10.29 34.94 -19.76
CA ASP A 91 -10.63 35.17 -21.16
C ASP A 91 -11.43 33.97 -21.75
N ALA A 92 -11.70 34.00 -23.05
CA ALA A 92 -12.48 32.96 -23.72
C ALA A 92 -11.80 31.57 -23.71
N ASP A 93 -10.50 31.54 -23.53
CA ASP A 93 -9.70 30.30 -23.43
C ASP A 93 -9.40 29.93 -21.95
N GLY A 94 -9.94 30.70 -21.00
CA GLY A 94 -9.79 30.48 -19.56
C GLY A 94 -8.50 31.05 -18.95
N PHE A 95 -7.67 31.78 -19.71
CA PHE A 95 -6.44 32.36 -19.16
C PHE A 95 -6.73 33.58 -18.30
N ILE A 96 -6.04 33.65 -17.14
CA ILE A 96 -6.10 34.80 -16.23
C ILE A 96 -4.73 35.47 -16.23
N ASP A 97 -4.68 36.82 -16.30
CA ASP A 97 -3.45 37.58 -16.31
C ASP A 97 -2.65 37.36 -15.01
N ASP A 98 -1.38 36.94 -15.15
CA ASP A 98 -0.44 36.64 -14.06
C ASP A 98 -0.27 37.77 -13.03
N LYS A 99 -0.58 39.02 -13.42
CA LYS A 99 -0.53 40.17 -12.48
C LYS A 99 -1.40 40.03 -11.26
N TYR A 100 -2.45 39.21 -11.34
CA TYR A 100 -3.41 38.99 -10.28
C TYR A 100 -2.97 37.95 -9.23
N PHE A 101 -1.95 37.15 -9.51
CA PHE A 101 -1.53 36.07 -8.62
C PHE A 101 -0.09 36.22 -8.13
N ASN A 102 0.22 35.60 -7.00
CA ASN A 102 1.57 35.51 -6.47
C ASN A 102 2.44 34.58 -7.31
N THR A 103 1.87 33.47 -7.78
CA THR A 103 2.48 32.52 -8.71
C THR A 103 1.80 32.62 -10.08
N PRO A 104 2.53 32.76 -11.19
CA PRO A 104 1.93 32.84 -12.53
C PRO A 104 1.37 31.49 -13.00
N GLY A 105 0.45 31.53 -13.99
CA GLY A 105 -0.03 30.34 -14.69
C GLY A 105 -1.39 29.80 -14.18
N TRP A 106 -2.16 30.59 -13.44
CA TRP A 106 -3.52 30.23 -13.06
C TRP A 106 -4.45 30.28 -14.27
N TRP A 107 -5.42 29.38 -14.26
CA TRP A 107 -6.48 29.27 -15.26
C TRP A 107 -7.82 29.18 -14.56
N GLY A 108 -8.90 29.56 -15.21
CA GLY A 108 -10.22 29.50 -14.57
C GLY A 108 -11.37 29.70 -15.53
N LEU A 109 -12.57 29.56 -14.98
CA LEU A 109 -13.84 29.82 -15.64
C LEU A 109 -14.73 30.59 -14.65
N GLU A 110 -15.32 31.71 -15.10
CA GLU A 110 -16.18 32.57 -14.28
C GLU A 110 -15.49 33.04 -12.98
N VAL A 111 -14.25 33.55 -13.10
CA VAL A 111 -13.44 34.02 -11.97
C VAL A 111 -13.49 35.53 -11.87
N TYR A 112 -13.80 36.07 -10.68
CA TYR A 112 -13.94 37.50 -10.41
C TYR A 112 -13.20 37.90 -9.15
N GLN A 113 -12.86 39.21 -9.03
CA GLN A 113 -12.27 39.78 -7.82
C GLN A 113 -13.35 40.10 -6.78
N ALA A 114 -13.07 39.79 -5.53
CA ALA A 114 -13.95 40.09 -4.40
C ALA A 114 -13.25 40.74 -3.22
N GLY A 115 -12.34 41.70 -3.51
CA GLY A 115 -11.64 42.49 -2.47
C GLY A 115 -10.72 41.68 -1.59
N GLY A 116 -9.69 41.06 -2.19
CA GLY A 116 -8.73 40.16 -1.53
C GLY A 116 -9.12 38.69 -1.56
N MET A 117 -10.16 38.33 -2.29
CA MET A 117 -10.68 36.95 -2.40
C MET A 117 -11.03 36.67 -3.86
N ALA A 118 -11.04 35.40 -4.24
CA ALA A 118 -11.59 34.95 -5.52
C ALA A 118 -13.07 34.60 -5.37
N TYR A 119 -13.89 35.10 -6.29
CA TYR A 119 -15.27 34.70 -6.44
C TYR A 119 -15.38 33.83 -7.70
N LEU A 120 -15.90 32.62 -7.56
CA LEU A 120 -16.21 31.73 -8.66
C LEU A 120 -17.71 31.81 -8.92
N GLY A 121 -18.07 32.32 -10.09
CA GLY A 121 -19.45 32.58 -10.48
C GLY A 121 -20.19 31.35 -10.99
N TYR A 122 -21.27 31.57 -11.72
CA TYR A 122 -22.05 30.55 -12.38
C TYR A 122 -22.27 30.91 -13.86
N SER A 123 -21.91 30.03 -14.76
CA SER A 123 -22.14 30.19 -16.19
C SER A 123 -23.52 29.67 -16.56
N TYR A 124 -24.47 30.56 -16.79
CA TYR A 124 -25.82 30.19 -17.22
C TYR A 124 -25.88 29.66 -18.65
N ASP A 125 -24.91 30.02 -19.48
CA ASP A 125 -24.83 29.54 -20.85
C ASP A 125 -24.30 28.10 -20.94
N GLU A 126 -23.43 27.71 -20.00
CA GLU A 126 -22.82 26.38 -19.91
C GLU A 126 -23.47 25.48 -18.86
N ASP A 127 -24.38 26.04 -18.04
CA ASP A 127 -25.05 25.38 -16.92
C ASP A 127 -24.03 24.74 -15.97
N ALA A 128 -22.98 25.51 -15.62
CA ALA A 128 -21.84 25.05 -14.82
C ALA A 128 -21.38 26.11 -13.81
N THR A 129 -20.90 25.66 -12.66
CA THR A 129 -20.24 26.53 -11.68
C THR A 129 -18.86 26.96 -12.19
N GLY A 130 -18.42 28.12 -11.73
CA GLY A 130 -17.06 28.59 -12.00
C GLY A 130 -16.02 27.68 -11.37
N LEU A 131 -14.82 27.70 -11.92
CA LEU A 131 -13.70 26.93 -11.41
C LEU A 131 -12.40 27.73 -11.45
N LEU A 132 -11.48 27.40 -10.56
CA LEU A 132 -10.12 27.94 -10.52
C LEU A 132 -9.11 26.78 -10.55
N SER A 133 -8.17 26.84 -11.49
CA SER A 133 -7.09 25.88 -11.63
C SER A 133 -5.76 26.48 -11.19
N THR A 134 -4.98 25.73 -10.42
CA THR A 134 -3.61 26.10 -10.10
C THR A 134 -2.72 26.10 -11.35
N PRO A 135 -1.56 26.77 -11.32
CA PRO A 135 -0.46 26.39 -12.21
C PRO A 135 -0.02 24.93 -11.96
N LEU A 136 0.87 24.40 -12.80
CA LEU A 136 1.46 23.07 -12.57
C LEU A 136 2.20 23.06 -11.22
N VAL A 137 1.85 22.09 -10.39
CA VAL A 137 2.43 21.87 -9.05
C VAL A 137 2.87 20.43 -8.88
N ASN A 138 3.85 20.23 -8.01
CA ASN A 138 4.34 18.88 -7.67
C ASN A 138 3.55 18.34 -6.46
N THR A 139 2.60 17.47 -6.72
CA THR A 139 1.82 16.75 -5.69
C THR A 139 2.28 15.30 -5.49
N GLN A 140 3.45 14.92 -6.01
CA GLN A 140 4.00 13.58 -5.82
C GLN A 140 4.28 13.32 -4.32
N GLY A 141 3.76 12.22 -3.79
CA GLY A 141 3.78 11.88 -2.37
C GLY A 141 2.56 12.44 -1.64
N ALA A 142 2.65 12.60 -0.32
CA ALA A 142 1.55 13.15 0.46
C ALA A 142 1.55 14.69 0.41
N VAL A 143 0.39 15.28 0.15
CA VAL A 143 0.18 16.72 0.20
C VAL A 143 -1.05 17.08 1.04
N THR A 144 -0.96 18.20 1.73
CA THR A 144 -2.09 18.85 2.40
C THR A 144 -2.53 20.05 1.56
N ILE A 145 -3.83 20.16 1.30
CA ILE A 145 -4.46 21.28 0.59
C ILE A 145 -5.29 22.02 1.61
N LYS A 146 -4.90 23.25 1.95
CA LYS A 146 -5.58 24.12 2.91
C LYS A 146 -6.15 25.33 2.18
N LEU A 147 -7.36 25.72 2.51
CA LEU A 147 -7.97 26.94 1.99
C LEU A 147 -9.16 27.35 2.85
N ARG A 148 -9.67 28.55 2.59
CA ARG A 148 -10.92 29.04 3.16
C ARG A 148 -11.95 29.16 2.06
N ALA A 149 -13.16 28.70 2.33
CA ALA A 149 -14.26 28.82 1.38
C ALA A 149 -15.58 29.13 2.09
N ARG A 150 -16.49 29.81 1.38
CA ARG A 150 -17.88 29.95 1.79
C ARG A 150 -18.80 29.89 0.59
N SER A 151 -19.92 29.18 0.74
CA SER A 151 -20.95 29.17 -0.29
C SER A 151 -21.71 30.52 -0.33
N MET A 152 -22.05 30.94 -1.53
CA MET A 152 -22.97 32.10 -1.71
C MET A 152 -24.42 31.67 -1.56
N SER A 153 -24.72 30.39 -1.50
CA SER A 153 -26.04 29.85 -1.19
C SER A 153 -26.29 29.85 0.32
N PRO A 154 -27.47 30.33 0.79
CA PRO A 154 -27.86 30.25 2.21
C PRO A 154 -28.05 28.79 2.67
N GLU A 155 -28.27 27.85 1.75
CA GLU A 155 -28.42 26.42 2.04
C GLU A 155 -27.06 25.67 2.03
N GLY A 156 -25.97 26.37 1.67
CA GLY A 156 -24.65 25.78 1.52
C GLY A 156 -24.49 25.02 0.21
N ASP A 157 -23.33 24.39 0.04
CA ASP A 157 -22.96 23.60 -1.14
C ASP A 157 -21.80 22.64 -0.82
N TYR A 158 -21.45 21.76 -1.75
CA TYR A 158 -20.23 20.95 -1.67
C TYR A 158 -19.11 21.66 -2.40
N PHE A 159 -18.05 22.00 -1.66
CA PHE A 159 -16.79 22.43 -2.24
C PHE A 159 -16.00 21.22 -2.67
N CYS A 160 -15.46 21.25 -3.91
CA CYS A 160 -14.78 20.14 -4.53
C CYS A 160 -13.35 20.53 -4.94
N TYR A 161 -12.42 19.57 -4.88
CA TYR A 161 -11.18 19.64 -5.63
C TYR A 161 -10.99 18.39 -6.48
N ASN A 162 -10.29 18.58 -7.60
CA ASN A 162 -9.80 17.50 -8.45
C ASN A 162 -8.31 17.69 -8.71
N ILE A 163 -7.53 16.61 -8.74
CA ILE A 163 -6.12 16.60 -9.15
C ILE A 163 -6.00 15.88 -10.49
N PHE A 164 -5.47 16.58 -11.49
CA PHE A 164 -5.27 16.05 -12.83
C PHE A 164 -3.80 15.99 -13.21
N ASP A 165 -3.42 14.97 -14.00
CA ASP A 165 -2.11 14.92 -14.67
C ASP A 165 -1.93 16.11 -15.61
N GLY A 166 -0.76 16.75 -15.54
CA GLY A 166 -0.45 17.96 -16.33
C GLY A 166 -0.29 17.73 -17.82
N GLY A 167 -0.07 16.49 -18.28
CA GLY A 167 0.12 16.14 -19.69
C GLY A 167 -1.05 15.37 -20.30
N THR A 168 -1.63 14.42 -19.54
CA THR A 168 -2.69 13.52 -20.02
C THR A 168 -4.09 13.96 -19.61
N TYR A 169 -4.22 14.85 -18.62
CA TYR A 169 -5.48 15.24 -17.97
C TYR A 169 -6.22 14.06 -17.30
N GLU A 170 -5.50 13.00 -16.94
CA GLU A 170 -6.05 11.91 -16.16
C GLU A 170 -6.33 12.38 -14.73
N LEU A 171 -7.50 12.00 -14.18
CA LEU A 171 -7.89 12.33 -12.81
C LEU A 171 -7.15 11.39 -11.83
N TYR A 172 -6.29 11.97 -10.98
CA TYR A 172 -5.59 11.22 -9.92
C TYR A 172 -6.39 11.14 -8.63
N ASP A 173 -7.03 12.25 -8.22
CA ASP A 173 -7.81 12.31 -6.99
C ASP A 173 -8.93 13.34 -7.08
N SER A 174 -9.97 13.13 -6.30
CA SER A 174 -11.05 14.09 -6.10
C SER A 174 -11.63 13.93 -4.70
N ASN A 175 -11.95 15.04 -4.05
CA ASN A 175 -12.64 15.04 -2.78
C ASN A 175 -13.59 16.22 -2.69
N TYR A 176 -14.53 16.19 -1.74
CA TYR A 176 -15.48 17.24 -1.52
C TYR A 176 -15.82 17.37 -0.04
N GLN A 177 -16.15 18.59 0.37
CA GLN A 177 -16.63 18.88 1.72
C GLN A 177 -17.79 19.88 1.67
N TYR A 178 -18.81 19.65 2.49
CA TYR A 178 -19.92 20.60 2.61
C TYR A 178 -19.45 21.90 3.27
N ILE A 179 -19.83 23.03 2.67
CA ILE A 179 -19.57 24.39 3.18
C ILE A 179 -20.90 25.16 3.30
N GLY A 180 -21.02 25.96 4.37
CA GLY A 180 -22.15 26.83 4.60
C GLY A 180 -21.96 28.25 4.05
N PRO A 181 -22.87 29.16 4.37
CA PRO A 181 -22.77 30.59 4.03
C PRO A 181 -21.75 31.35 4.90
N GLU A 182 -21.20 30.71 5.93
CA GLU A 182 -20.11 31.26 6.74
C GLU A 182 -18.78 30.72 6.25
N TRP A 183 -17.67 31.46 6.51
CA TRP A 183 -16.33 31.01 6.16
C TRP A 183 -15.99 29.71 6.87
N THR A 184 -15.52 28.74 6.10
CA THR A 184 -15.07 27.44 6.56
C THR A 184 -13.60 27.26 6.18
N ASP A 185 -12.78 26.91 7.17
CA ASP A 185 -11.42 26.47 6.92
C ASP A 185 -11.48 25.00 6.47
N LEU A 186 -10.93 24.72 5.29
CA LEU A 186 -10.91 23.41 4.69
C LEU A 186 -9.48 22.86 4.71
N GLU A 187 -9.35 21.58 5.04
CA GLU A 187 -8.09 20.85 4.97
C GLU A 187 -8.35 19.47 4.36
N PHE A 188 -7.67 19.19 3.25
CA PHE A 188 -7.69 17.90 2.60
C PHE A 188 -6.29 17.33 2.60
N VAL A 189 -6.17 16.02 2.81
CA VAL A 189 -4.90 15.29 2.68
C VAL A 189 -5.07 14.26 1.58
N THR A 190 -4.12 14.21 0.67
CA THR A 190 -4.09 13.22 -0.40
C THR A 190 -2.68 12.66 -0.58
N THR A 191 -2.58 11.39 -0.94
CA THR A 191 -1.35 10.71 -1.33
C THR A 191 -1.31 10.46 -2.84
N TYR A 192 -2.36 10.88 -3.56
CA TYR A 192 -2.52 10.69 -5.00
C TYR A 192 -2.13 11.94 -5.76
N GLY A 193 -1.04 11.85 -6.49
CA GLY A 193 -0.56 12.94 -7.32
C GLY A 193 0.74 12.57 -8.03
N ALA A 194 1.21 13.49 -8.87
CA ALA A 194 2.43 13.33 -9.64
C ALA A 194 3.27 14.60 -9.58
N LYS A 195 4.40 14.56 -10.30
CA LYS A 195 5.33 15.70 -10.33
C LYS A 195 4.75 16.94 -10.98
N ASP A 196 3.92 16.76 -12.00
CA ASP A 196 3.33 17.85 -12.79
C ASP A 196 1.80 17.64 -12.79
N THR A 197 1.07 18.37 -11.93
CA THR A 197 -0.38 18.24 -11.76
C THR A 197 -1.06 19.60 -11.72
N TYR A 198 -2.35 19.65 -12.08
CA TYR A 198 -3.25 20.76 -11.84
C TYR A 198 -4.23 20.41 -10.74
N LEU A 199 -4.56 21.36 -9.86
CA LEU A 199 -5.66 21.24 -8.93
C LEU A 199 -6.79 22.17 -9.37
N TYR A 200 -7.99 21.61 -9.55
CA TYR A 200 -9.20 22.36 -9.85
C TYR A 200 -10.02 22.53 -8.56
N PHE A 201 -10.46 23.74 -8.30
CA PHE A 201 -11.34 24.11 -7.18
C PHE A 201 -12.65 24.64 -7.73
N PHE A 202 -13.77 24.08 -7.26
CA PHE A 202 -15.11 24.42 -7.71
C PHE A 202 -16.15 23.98 -6.68
N THR A 203 -17.40 24.30 -6.93
CA THR A 203 -18.57 23.84 -6.16
C THR A 203 -19.53 23.06 -7.04
N ASP A 204 -20.42 22.27 -6.41
CA ASP A 204 -21.35 21.41 -7.15
C ASP A 204 -22.47 22.20 -7.86
N ALA A 205 -23.04 23.20 -7.21
CA ALA A 205 -24.25 23.85 -7.69
C ALA A 205 -24.30 25.40 -7.62
N TYR A 206 -23.52 26.04 -6.73
CA TYR A 206 -23.64 27.47 -6.46
C TYR A 206 -22.29 28.18 -6.52
N GLU A 207 -22.34 29.51 -6.53
CA GLU A 207 -21.15 30.36 -6.48
C GLU A 207 -20.43 30.23 -5.13
N VAL A 208 -19.12 30.47 -5.12
CA VAL A 208 -18.27 30.37 -3.94
C VAL A 208 -17.24 31.50 -3.86
N LEU A 209 -16.95 31.94 -2.63
CA LEU A 209 -15.78 32.74 -2.31
C LEU A 209 -14.66 31.84 -1.80
N LEU A 210 -13.44 32.06 -2.32
CA LEU A 210 -12.20 31.35 -1.96
C LEU A 210 -11.15 32.32 -1.44
N ASP A 211 -10.37 31.86 -0.47
CA ASP A 211 -9.23 32.59 0.08
C ASP A 211 -8.16 31.66 0.63
N ASP A 212 -6.94 32.18 0.82
CA ASP A 212 -5.84 31.52 1.54
C ASP A 212 -5.53 30.07 1.08
N ILE A 213 -5.38 29.85 -0.24
CA ILE A 213 -5.00 28.53 -0.76
C ILE A 213 -3.52 28.26 -0.44
N VAL A 214 -3.26 27.16 0.29
CA VAL A 214 -1.92 26.67 0.59
C VAL A 214 -1.85 25.17 0.27
N ILE A 215 -0.89 24.79 -0.57
CA ILE A 215 -0.57 23.39 -0.86
C ILE A 215 0.80 23.10 -0.26
N GLU A 216 0.85 22.14 0.65
CA GLU A 216 2.07 21.75 1.36
C GLU A 216 2.36 20.28 1.12
N LYS A 217 3.60 19.96 0.78
CA LYS A 217 4.11 18.60 0.82
C LYS A 217 4.35 18.21 2.27
N VAL A 218 3.87 17.05 2.67
CA VAL A 218 3.99 16.56 4.05
C VAL A 218 4.74 15.23 4.06
N GLU A 219 5.71 15.10 4.97
CA GLU A 219 6.59 13.93 5.04
C GLU A 219 6.73 13.47 6.49
N LEU A 220 6.69 12.15 6.68
CA LEU A 220 7.09 11.51 7.94
C LEU A 220 8.61 11.34 7.99
N GLY A 221 9.20 11.51 9.17
CA GLY A 221 10.59 11.17 9.39
C GLY A 221 10.85 9.68 9.18
N VAL A 222 12.05 9.34 8.71
CA VAL A 222 12.49 7.95 8.56
C VAL A 222 12.89 7.38 9.93
N PRO A 223 12.39 6.19 10.33
CA PRO A 223 12.78 5.58 11.60
C PRO A 223 14.28 5.29 11.69
N VAL A 224 14.88 5.55 12.85
CA VAL A 224 16.26 5.18 13.13
C VAL A 224 16.26 3.83 13.84
N VAL A 225 16.76 2.80 13.16
CA VAL A 225 16.78 1.42 13.68
C VAL A 225 17.95 1.23 14.64
N GLY A 226 17.66 0.71 15.84
CA GLY A 226 18.64 0.41 16.90
C GLY A 226 19.31 -0.97 16.73
N GLU A 227 20.18 -1.32 17.68
CA GLU A 227 20.77 -2.68 17.72
C GLU A 227 19.70 -3.68 18.18
N GLU A 228 19.75 -4.91 17.59
CA GLU A 228 18.84 -5.99 17.94
C GLU A 228 18.99 -6.38 19.40
N LEU A 229 17.86 -6.64 20.04
CA LEU A 229 17.82 -7.13 21.42
C LEU A 229 17.43 -8.62 21.45
N ASN A 230 17.63 -9.28 22.58
CA ASN A 230 17.17 -10.65 22.84
C ASN A 230 17.55 -11.67 21.74
N MET A 231 18.71 -11.49 21.12
CA MET A 231 19.15 -12.32 20.02
C MET A 231 19.34 -13.77 20.43
N THR A 232 18.78 -14.68 19.60
CA THR A 232 18.98 -16.12 19.67
C THR A 232 19.47 -16.66 18.32
N GLY A 233 19.59 -17.98 18.16
CA GLY A 233 19.89 -18.56 16.83
C GLY A 233 18.74 -18.48 15.83
N THR A 234 17.52 -18.16 16.28
CA THR A 234 16.29 -18.26 15.48
C THR A 234 15.33 -17.09 15.69
N SER A 235 15.70 -16.10 16.53
CA SER A 235 14.86 -14.95 16.84
C SER A 235 15.66 -13.76 17.32
N PHE A 236 15.07 -12.57 17.21
CA PHE A 236 15.60 -11.30 17.75
C PHE A 236 14.45 -10.33 18.02
N THR A 237 14.72 -9.28 18.79
CA THR A 237 13.82 -8.15 18.91
C THR A 237 14.37 -7.00 18.09
N ALA A 238 13.68 -6.61 17.01
CA ALA A 238 13.92 -5.39 16.27
C ALA A 238 13.45 -4.19 17.11
N ASN A 239 14.16 -3.06 17.06
CA ASN A 239 13.75 -1.83 17.73
C ASN A 239 14.20 -0.59 16.96
N TRP A 240 13.49 0.52 17.15
CA TRP A 240 13.73 1.79 16.48
C TRP A 240 13.31 2.97 17.34
N GLU A 241 13.78 4.17 16.99
CA GLU A 241 13.36 5.39 17.62
C GLU A 241 11.96 5.80 17.13
N SER A 242 11.16 6.41 18.02
CA SER A 242 9.83 6.89 17.65
C SER A 242 9.94 8.07 16.68
N VAL A 243 9.08 8.05 15.66
CA VAL A 243 8.91 9.16 14.71
C VAL A 243 7.73 10.02 15.14
N THR A 244 7.95 11.32 15.27
CA THR A 244 6.88 12.26 15.62
C THR A 244 5.80 12.25 14.55
N GLY A 245 4.54 12.11 14.97
CA GLY A 245 3.38 12.04 14.06
C GLY A 245 3.07 10.65 13.50
N ALA A 246 3.91 9.63 13.74
CA ALA A 246 3.60 8.26 13.33
C ALA A 246 2.57 7.62 14.27
N ASP A 247 1.59 6.93 13.69
CA ASP A 247 0.60 6.12 14.40
C ASP A 247 1.05 4.66 14.54
N ALA A 248 1.83 4.19 13.56
CA ALA A 248 2.32 2.82 13.48
C ALA A 248 3.62 2.73 12.69
N TYR A 249 4.16 1.52 12.60
CA TYR A 249 5.36 1.20 11.84
C TYR A 249 5.16 -0.07 11.05
N ASP A 250 5.54 -0.05 9.77
CA ASP A 250 5.65 -1.24 8.93
C ASP A 250 7.05 -1.82 9.06
N VAL A 251 7.14 -3.09 9.39
CA VAL A 251 8.39 -3.82 9.51
C VAL A 251 8.46 -4.91 8.45
N PHE A 252 9.47 -4.85 7.62
CA PHE A 252 9.75 -5.84 6.59
C PHE A 252 11.03 -6.59 6.91
N GLY A 253 11.01 -7.91 6.77
CA GLY A 253 12.17 -8.76 6.97
C GLY A 253 12.45 -9.62 5.74
N TYR A 254 13.73 -9.72 5.37
CA TYR A 254 14.21 -10.46 4.20
C TYR A 254 15.32 -11.40 4.60
N ALA A 255 15.31 -12.61 4.03
CA ALA A 255 16.38 -13.59 4.12
C ALA A 255 17.08 -13.71 2.75
N LYS A 256 18.40 -13.64 2.73
CA LYS A 256 19.21 -13.94 1.54
C LYS A 256 19.43 -15.44 1.44
N HIS A 257 18.47 -16.10 0.78
CA HIS A 257 18.47 -17.55 0.64
C HIS A 257 19.26 -17.98 -0.61
N LYS A 258 19.96 -19.10 -0.51
CA LYS A 258 20.79 -19.63 -1.58
C LYS A 258 20.10 -20.81 -2.26
N VAL A 259 19.93 -20.71 -3.59
CA VAL A 259 19.37 -21.77 -4.42
C VAL A 259 20.22 -23.04 -4.30
N GLY A 260 19.57 -24.16 -4.02
CA GLY A 260 20.20 -25.49 -3.92
C GLY A 260 20.70 -26.02 -5.25
N ASP A 261 21.29 -27.25 -5.20
CA ASP A 261 21.86 -27.90 -6.36
C ASP A 261 20.82 -28.30 -7.42
N ASP A 262 19.55 -28.41 -7.05
CA ASP A 262 18.40 -28.66 -7.95
C ASP A 262 18.00 -27.43 -8.78
N GLY A 263 18.56 -26.27 -8.45
CA GLY A 263 18.25 -25.01 -9.11
C GLY A 263 16.85 -24.47 -8.80
N LEU A 264 16.10 -25.05 -7.85
CA LEU A 264 14.72 -24.65 -7.55
C LEU A 264 14.70 -23.50 -6.54
N CYS A 265 14.22 -22.35 -6.98
CA CYS A 265 13.88 -21.20 -6.12
C CYS A 265 12.39 -21.26 -5.80
N VAL A 266 12.03 -21.43 -4.52
CA VAL A 266 10.63 -21.46 -4.06
C VAL A 266 10.26 -20.09 -3.52
N LEU A 267 9.38 -19.37 -4.24
CA LEU A 267 8.92 -18.00 -3.94
C LEU A 267 7.62 -17.98 -3.14
N ALA A 268 6.78 -19.00 -3.27
CA ALA A 268 5.64 -19.29 -2.41
C ALA A 268 5.37 -20.80 -2.39
N ASP A 269 4.92 -21.31 -1.24
CA ASP A 269 4.47 -22.70 -1.06
C ASP A 269 3.47 -22.71 0.10
N MET A 270 2.17 -22.53 -0.21
CA MET A 270 1.09 -22.32 0.75
C MET A 270 -0.01 -23.35 0.55
N ASP A 271 -0.22 -24.18 1.55
CA ASP A 271 -1.32 -25.17 1.60
C ASP A 271 -2.54 -24.68 2.40
N PHE A 272 -2.47 -23.47 2.94
CA PHE A 272 -3.52 -22.84 3.75
C PHE A 272 -4.05 -23.67 4.94
N ALA A 273 -3.38 -24.77 5.29
CA ALA A 273 -3.80 -25.68 6.36
C ALA A 273 -3.94 -24.99 7.74
N ASN A 274 -3.22 -23.87 7.93
CA ASN A 274 -3.29 -23.05 9.13
C ASN A 274 -4.50 -22.10 9.16
N MET A 275 -5.25 -21.99 8.07
CA MET A 275 -6.50 -21.22 8.03
C MET A 275 -7.62 -22.03 8.66
N VAL A 276 -7.80 -21.85 9.97
CA VAL A 276 -8.75 -22.63 10.78
C VAL A 276 -9.66 -21.72 11.60
N ASN A 277 -10.85 -22.24 11.98
CA ASN A 277 -11.84 -21.52 12.79
C ASN A 277 -12.31 -20.20 12.15
N THR A 278 -12.33 -20.13 10.83
CA THR A 278 -12.76 -18.94 10.08
C THR A 278 -14.28 -18.74 10.11
N GLY A 279 -15.03 -19.77 10.49
CA GLY A 279 -16.50 -19.79 10.48
C GLY A 279 -17.11 -20.19 9.13
N GLY A 280 -16.31 -20.36 8.09
CA GLY A 280 -16.72 -20.83 6.77
C GLY A 280 -16.20 -22.23 6.45
N THR A 281 -16.85 -22.92 5.51
CA THR A 281 -16.38 -24.19 4.94
C THR A 281 -16.25 -24.05 3.43
N TRP A 282 -15.64 -25.03 2.78
CA TRP A 282 -15.50 -25.02 1.32
C TRP A 282 -16.87 -25.05 0.60
N GLU A 283 -17.89 -25.69 1.15
CA GLU A 283 -19.25 -25.69 0.58
C GLU A 283 -20.01 -24.40 0.87
N LYS A 284 -19.63 -23.71 1.95
CA LYS A 284 -20.26 -22.48 2.39
C LYS A 284 -19.23 -21.50 2.94
N PRO A 285 -18.43 -20.86 2.08
CA PRO A 285 -17.50 -19.81 2.48
C PRO A 285 -18.23 -18.64 3.13
N LEU A 286 -17.64 -18.10 4.20
CA LEU A 286 -18.16 -16.91 4.88
C LEU A 286 -17.60 -15.66 4.18
N LYS A 287 -18.48 -14.85 3.58
CA LYS A 287 -18.09 -13.57 2.97
C LYS A 287 -17.70 -12.53 4.04
N ASP A 288 -16.60 -11.86 3.84
CA ASP A 288 -16.22 -10.71 4.65
C ASP A 288 -16.83 -9.44 4.06
N TYR A 289 -17.87 -8.92 4.72
CA TYR A 289 -18.52 -7.66 4.30
C TYR A 289 -17.89 -6.43 4.96
N ASP A 290 -17.04 -6.64 5.97
CA ASP A 290 -16.42 -5.57 6.75
C ASP A 290 -15.05 -5.16 6.19
N ASN A 291 -14.42 -6.03 5.38
CA ASN A 291 -13.11 -5.76 4.80
C ASN A 291 -13.11 -6.09 3.31
N ILE A 292 -12.79 -5.10 2.49
CA ILE A 292 -12.66 -5.30 1.04
C ILE A 292 -11.30 -5.92 0.68
N THR A 293 -10.29 -5.71 1.53
CA THR A 293 -8.95 -6.30 1.41
C THR A 293 -8.52 -6.95 2.71
N ARG A 294 -7.72 -8.01 2.61
CA ARG A 294 -7.17 -8.74 3.76
C ARG A 294 -5.77 -9.28 3.43
N SER A 295 -4.81 -9.09 4.34
CA SER A 295 -3.56 -9.86 4.28
C SER A 295 -3.85 -11.33 4.59
N ILE A 296 -3.27 -12.24 3.81
CA ILE A 296 -3.37 -13.68 4.11
C ILE A 296 -2.77 -13.99 5.47
N GLU A 297 -1.70 -13.30 5.86
CA GLU A 297 -1.04 -13.49 7.16
C GLU A 297 -1.91 -13.19 8.37
N ASP A 298 -2.87 -12.28 8.25
CA ASP A 298 -3.79 -11.96 9.34
C ASP A 298 -4.71 -13.15 9.69
N ILE A 299 -4.93 -14.06 8.73
CA ILE A 299 -5.86 -15.17 8.84
C ILE A 299 -5.19 -16.54 8.69
N CYS A 300 -4.02 -16.60 8.08
CA CYS A 300 -3.24 -17.82 7.84
C CYS A 300 -1.74 -17.50 7.96
N PRO A 301 -1.13 -17.58 9.16
CA PRO A 301 0.30 -17.37 9.30
C PRO A 301 1.11 -18.26 8.34
N SER A 302 2.03 -17.66 7.61
CA SER A 302 2.81 -18.29 6.55
C SER A 302 4.26 -17.81 6.58
N ASP A 303 5.18 -18.63 6.08
CA ASP A 303 6.57 -18.23 5.79
C ASP A 303 6.68 -17.36 4.52
N PHE A 304 5.55 -17.06 3.88
CA PHE A 304 5.44 -16.29 2.63
C PHE A 304 4.46 -15.11 2.81
N PRO A 305 4.86 -14.08 3.57
CA PRO A 305 4.01 -12.93 3.87
C PRO A 305 3.78 -12.02 2.66
N GLY A 306 2.84 -11.08 2.82
CA GLY A 306 2.57 -10.04 1.84
C GLY A 306 1.54 -10.41 0.76
N TRP A 307 0.99 -11.64 0.78
CA TRP A 307 -0.12 -11.98 -0.08
C TRP A 307 -1.43 -11.37 0.40
N MET A 308 -2.21 -10.84 -0.54
CA MET A 308 -3.44 -10.11 -0.27
C MET A 308 -4.64 -10.78 -0.92
N LEU A 309 -5.78 -10.76 -0.23
CA LEU A 309 -7.10 -11.10 -0.76
C LEU A 309 -7.89 -9.81 -0.98
N TYR A 310 -8.46 -9.64 -2.16
CA TYR A 310 -9.47 -8.62 -2.45
C TYR A 310 -10.85 -9.26 -2.53
N CYS A 311 -11.86 -8.66 -1.89
CA CYS A 311 -13.17 -9.27 -1.64
C CYS A 311 -13.05 -10.64 -0.95
N PRO A 312 -12.40 -10.73 0.23
CA PRO A 312 -12.09 -11.99 0.87
C PRO A 312 -13.34 -12.78 1.26
N CYS A 313 -13.20 -14.09 1.20
CA CYS A 313 -14.08 -15.04 1.86
C CYS A 313 -13.25 -15.92 2.78
N TYR A 314 -13.89 -16.51 3.78
CA TYR A 314 -13.27 -17.42 4.72
C TYR A 314 -13.78 -18.83 4.50
N ALA A 315 -12.86 -19.77 4.30
CA ALA A 315 -13.09 -21.19 4.27
C ALA A 315 -11.93 -21.89 4.96
N ASP A 316 -12.19 -22.78 5.91
CA ASP A 316 -11.15 -23.48 6.62
C ASP A 316 -10.27 -24.29 5.65
N GLY A 317 -8.95 -24.10 5.74
CA GLY A 317 -7.95 -24.77 4.92
C GLY A 317 -7.78 -24.24 3.50
N MET A 318 -8.33 -23.06 3.14
CA MET A 318 -8.29 -22.56 1.76
C MET A 318 -8.27 -21.03 1.72
N ALA A 319 -7.59 -20.45 0.73
CA ALA A 319 -7.78 -19.06 0.36
C ALA A 319 -9.07 -18.92 -0.48
N ALA A 320 -9.85 -17.88 -0.22
CA ALA A 320 -11.09 -17.67 -0.95
C ALA A 320 -11.35 -16.18 -1.22
N VAL A 321 -11.91 -15.89 -2.40
CA VAL A 321 -12.37 -14.56 -2.79
C VAL A 321 -13.76 -14.62 -3.41
N SER A 322 -14.51 -13.53 -3.32
CA SER A 322 -15.89 -13.47 -3.81
C SER A 322 -16.06 -12.48 -4.95
N GLY A 323 -17.12 -12.70 -5.75
CA GLY A 323 -17.63 -11.69 -6.67
C GLY A 323 -18.64 -10.73 -6.02
N LEU A 324 -18.43 -10.36 -4.76
CA LEU A 324 -19.39 -9.57 -3.97
C LEU A 324 -19.80 -8.26 -4.66
N TYR A 325 -18.85 -7.61 -5.32
CA TYR A 325 -19.03 -6.34 -6.02
C TYR A 325 -19.01 -6.48 -7.55
N ALA A 326 -19.18 -7.68 -8.08
CA ALA A 326 -19.15 -7.95 -9.53
C ALA A 326 -20.16 -7.11 -10.33
N SER A 327 -21.33 -6.76 -9.73
CA SER A 327 -22.32 -5.87 -10.34
C SER A 327 -21.83 -4.43 -10.56
N TYR A 328 -20.75 -4.04 -9.90
CA TYR A 328 -20.08 -2.73 -10.03
C TYR A 328 -18.79 -2.83 -10.85
N GLY A 329 -18.48 -4.02 -11.44
CA GLY A 329 -17.25 -4.26 -12.18
C GLY A 329 -16.03 -4.58 -11.31
N GLU A 330 -16.22 -4.77 -10.00
CA GLU A 330 -15.16 -5.14 -9.07
C GLU A 330 -15.21 -6.64 -8.78
N TYR A 331 -14.07 -7.30 -8.95
CA TYR A 331 -13.93 -8.75 -8.85
C TYR A 331 -12.92 -9.12 -7.78
N GLY A 332 -13.15 -10.26 -7.10
CA GLY A 332 -12.21 -10.78 -6.12
C GLY A 332 -10.92 -11.28 -6.75
N TYR A 333 -9.80 -11.07 -6.10
CA TYR A 333 -8.50 -11.60 -6.55
C TYR A 333 -7.55 -11.88 -5.38
N ILE A 334 -6.54 -12.69 -5.67
CA ILE A 334 -5.38 -12.95 -4.81
C ILE A 334 -4.18 -12.29 -5.47
N LEU A 335 -3.42 -11.50 -4.71
CA LEU A 335 -2.25 -10.78 -5.20
C LEU A 335 -1.01 -11.13 -4.38
N SER A 336 0.09 -11.41 -5.05
CA SER A 336 1.39 -11.62 -4.40
C SER A 336 2.00 -10.30 -3.89
N PRO A 337 2.98 -10.35 -2.96
CA PRO A 337 3.90 -9.23 -2.78
C PRO A 337 4.69 -8.93 -4.06
N GLU A 338 5.38 -7.78 -4.08
CA GLU A 338 6.37 -7.49 -5.11
C GLU A 338 7.51 -8.52 -5.06
N MET A 339 7.88 -9.06 -6.21
CA MET A 339 8.92 -10.07 -6.34
C MET A 339 9.81 -9.80 -7.54
N ASP A 340 11.10 -10.09 -7.42
CA ASP A 340 12.00 -10.18 -8.57
C ASP A 340 11.82 -11.53 -9.27
N LEU A 341 11.14 -11.49 -10.41
CA LEU A 341 10.91 -12.64 -11.29
C LEU A 341 11.72 -12.55 -12.61
N SER A 342 12.72 -11.67 -12.68
CA SER A 342 13.54 -11.46 -13.90
C SER A 342 14.51 -12.61 -14.18
N GLY A 343 14.80 -13.42 -13.17
CA GLY A 343 15.65 -14.60 -13.29
C GLY A 343 15.14 -15.58 -14.35
N ASN A 344 16.03 -16.48 -14.84
CA ASN A 344 15.71 -17.48 -15.89
C ASN A 344 15.07 -16.86 -17.16
N GLY A 345 15.49 -15.63 -17.51
CA GLY A 345 14.92 -14.91 -18.66
C GLY A 345 13.46 -14.50 -18.46
N GLY A 346 13.05 -14.21 -17.25
CA GLY A 346 11.70 -13.79 -16.88
C GLY A 346 10.68 -14.93 -16.90
N LYS A 347 11.11 -16.17 -16.64
CA LYS A 347 10.24 -17.35 -16.56
C LYS A 347 10.05 -17.77 -15.11
N ALA A 348 8.79 -17.94 -14.72
CA ALA A 348 8.39 -18.48 -13.42
C ALA A 348 7.26 -19.51 -13.59
N ASN A 349 7.11 -20.43 -12.64
CA ASN A 349 6.06 -21.44 -12.66
C ASN A 349 5.11 -21.21 -11.49
N ILE A 350 3.80 -21.20 -11.76
CA ILE A 350 2.77 -21.19 -10.75
C ILE A 350 1.93 -22.47 -10.85
N SER A 351 1.60 -23.05 -9.71
CA SER A 351 0.63 -24.14 -9.63
C SER A 351 -0.27 -23.95 -8.42
N PHE A 352 -1.52 -24.37 -8.53
CA PHE A 352 -2.51 -24.33 -7.46
C PHE A 352 -3.71 -25.24 -7.80
N SER A 353 -4.49 -25.60 -6.79
CA SER A 353 -5.79 -26.20 -6.97
C SER A 353 -6.87 -25.12 -6.87
N VAL A 354 -7.83 -25.10 -7.78
CA VAL A 354 -8.89 -24.10 -7.81
C VAL A 354 -10.26 -24.70 -8.03
N MET A 355 -11.27 -24.15 -7.36
CA MET A 355 -12.69 -24.43 -7.59
C MET A 355 -13.46 -23.12 -7.72
N ALA A 356 -14.21 -22.98 -8.82
CA ALA A 356 -15.07 -21.84 -9.09
C ALA A 356 -16.24 -22.27 -10.00
N GLY A 357 -17.29 -21.45 -10.08
CA GLY A 357 -18.48 -21.78 -10.87
C GLY A 357 -18.20 -21.82 -12.38
N GLU A 358 -18.87 -22.71 -13.13
CA GLU A 358 -18.68 -22.93 -14.58
C GLU A 358 -18.90 -21.66 -15.44
N GLU A 359 -19.74 -20.74 -15.00
CA GLU A 359 -20.05 -19.50 -15.73
C GLU A 359 -19.05 -18.36 -15.42
N SER A 360 -17.97 -18.66 -14.67
CA SER A 360 -16.95 -17.69 -14.27
C SER A 360 -15.65 -17.88 -15.06
N LYS A 361 -14.69 -17.00 -14.81
CA LYS A 361 -13.31 -17.14 -15.29
C LYS A 361 -12.36 -16.93 -14.13
N VAL A 362 -11.24 -17.63 -14.19
CA VAL A 362 -10.08 -17.38 -13.35
C VAL A 362 -8.93 -16.94 -14.27
N ILE A 363 -8.39 -15.77 -14.01
CA ILE A 363 -7.34 -15.18 -14.84
C ILE A 363 -6.07 -15.07 -14.01
N VAL A 364 -4.99 -15.72 -14.46
CA VAL A 364 -3.65 -15.58 -13.88
C VAL A 364 -2.89 -14.55 -14.68
N SER A 365 -2.48 -13.47 -14.04
CA SER A 365 -1.74 -12.38 -14.66
C SER A 365 -0.42 -12.12 -13.93
N VAL A 366 0.58 -11.65 -14.66
CA VAL A 366 1.78 -11.03 -14.09
C VAL A 366 1.80 -9.57 -14.49
N LEU A 367 1.85 -8.70 -13.50
CA LEU A 367 2.02 -7.27 -13.65
C LEU A 367 3.48 -6.94 -13.35
N SER A 368 4.20 -6.33 -14.29
CA SER A 368 5.60 -5.93 -14.11
C SER A 368 5.80 -4.46 -14.44
N VAL A 369 6.80 -3.83 -13.80
CA VAL A 369 7.20 -2.48 -14.15
C VAL A 369 8.04 -2.51 -15.43
N VAL A 370 7.52 -1.88 -16.48
CA VAL A 370 8.19 -1.71 -17.79
C VAL A 370 8.26 -0.20 -18.08
N ASP A 371 9.46 0.33 -18.29
CA ASP A 371 9.70 1.77 -18.53
C ASP A 371 9.06 2.70 -17.47
N GLY A 372 8.96 2.22 -16.21
CA GLY A 372 8.40 2.97 -15.08
C GLY A 372 6.87 2.86 -14.93
N TYR A 373 6.21 2.07 -15.77
CA TYR A 373 4.77 1.81 -15.71
C TYR A 373 4.48 0.34 -15.46
N PHE A 374 3.37 0.06 -14.76
CA PHE A 374 2.90 -1.31 -14.62
C PHE A 374 2.23 -1.79 -15.91
N GLU A 375 2.71 -2.89 -16.45
CA GLU A 375 2.13 -3.55 -17.60
C GLU A 375 1.80 -5.01 -17.30
N THR A 376 0.71 -5.51 -17.87
CA THR A 376 0.41 -6.95 -17.85
C THR A 376 1.31 -7.64 -18.87
N VAL A 377 2.36 -8.31 -18.38
CA VAL A 377 3.36 -8.99 -19.22
C VAL A 377 3.00 -10.46 -19.52
N TYR A 378 2.11 -11.03 -18.72
CA TYR A 378 1.57 -12.38 -18.89
C TYR A 378 0.10 -12.41 -18.47
N GLU A 379 -0.72 -13.15 -19.22
CA GLU A 379 -2.11 -13.42 -18.88
C GLU A 379 -2.53 -14.80 -19.38
N HIS A 380 -3.23 -15.55 -18.54
CA HIS A 380 -3.81 -16.85 -18.91
C HIS A 380 -5.20 -17.00 -18.28
N GLU A 381 -6.19 -17.28 -19.13
CA GLU A 381 -7.58 -17.51 -18.70
C GLU A 381 -7.82 -19.00 -18.50
N ILE A 382 -8.41 -19.35 -17.35
CA ILE A 382 -8.84 -20.68 -16.95
C ILE A 382 -10.36 -20.69 -16.92
N THR A 383 -10.98 -21.64 -17.57
CA THR A 383 -12.43 -21.89 -17.48
C THR A 383 -12.68 -22.90 -16.37
N PRO A 384 -13.32 -22.50 -15.25
CA PRO A 384 -13.66 -23.41 -14.17
C PRO A 384 -14.70 -24.45 -14.59
N THR A 385 -14.68 -25.61 -13.92
CA THR A 385 -15.57 -26.73 -14.21
C THR A 385 -16.65 -26.95 -13.15
N GLY A 386 -16.70 -26.10 -12.13
CA GLY A 386 -17.54 -26.29 -10.94
C GLY A 386 -16.97 -27.28 -9.91
N GLU A 387 -15.91 -27.99 -10.26
CA GLU A 387 -15.20 -28.96 -9.42
C GLU A 387 -13.75 -28.51 -9.20
N TRP A 388 -13.05 -29.14 -8.25
CA TRP A 388 -11.63 -28.90 -8.04
C TRP A 388 -10.83 -29.31 -9.26
N GLN A 389 -9.95 -28.42 -9.72
CA GLN A 389 -9.01 -28.65 -10.81
C GLN A 389 -7.62 -28.13 -10.47
N ASP A 390 -6.61 -28.92 -10.84
CA ASP A 390 -5.21 -28.53 -10.68
C ASP A 390 -4.77 -27.71 -11.89
N VAL A 391 -4.10 -26.61 -11.60
CA VAL A 391 -3.53 -25.68 -12.58
C VAL A 391 -2.03 -25.66 -12.45
N ALA A 392 -1.32 -25.71 -13.57
CA ALA A 392 0.13 -25.52 -13.64
C ALA A 392 0.48 -24.71 -14.89
N LEU A 393 1.12 -23.56 -14.72
CA LEU A 393 1.43 -22.60 -15.78
C LEU A 393 2.90 -22.18 -15.72
N GLU A 394 3.54 -22.06 -16.88
CA GLU A 394 4.79 -21.33 -17.05
C GLU A 394 4.46 -19.90 -17.45
N MET A 395 4.75 -18.93 -16.59
CA MET A 395 4.61 -17.50 -16.84
C MET A 395 5.90 -16.99 -17.48
N THR A 396 5.79 -16.00 -18.37
CA THR A 396 6.91 -15.45 -19.13
C THR A 396 6.86 -13.92 -19.19
N GLY A 397 7.99 -13.28 -19.47
CA GLY A 397 8.06 -11.82 -19.54
C GLY A 397 8.14 -11.12 -18.18
N CYS A 398 8.28 -11.88 -17.09
CA CYS A 398 8.36 -11.34 -15.75
C CYS A 398 9.61 -10.48 -15.54
N GLY A 399 9.50 -9.37 -14.80
CA GLY A 399 10.56 -8.40 -14.53
C GLY A 399 11.07 -8.42 -13.08
N GLU A 400 11.95 -7.48 -12.76
CA GLU A 400 12.52 -7.29 -11.42
C GLU A 400 11.46 -6.86 -10.39
N GLN A 401 10.47 -6.09 -10.82
CA GLN A 401 9.34 -5.66 -10.00
C GLN A 401 8.08 -6.25 -10.58
N SER A 402 7.68 -7.41 -10.07
CA SER A 402 6.53 -8.17 -10.58
C SER A 402 5.56 -8.55 -9.47
N TYR A 403 4.28 -8.55 -9.81
CA TYR A 403 3.19 -9.07 -8.99
C TYR A 403 2.47 -10.19 -9.74
N VAL A 404 2.12 -11.26 -9.04
CA VAL A 404 1.27 -12.32 -9.58
C VAL A 404 -0.14 -12.13 -9.04
N GLN A 405 -1.10 -12.01 -9.95
CA GLN A 405 -2.51 -11.85 -9.63
C GLN A 405 -3.30 -13.09 -10.10
N ILE A 406 -4.20 -13.59 -9.26
CA ILE A 406 -5.19 -14.59 -9.60
C ILE A 406 -6.56 -13.95 -9.43
N LEU A 407 -7.16 -13.52 -10.54
CA LEU A 407 -8.41 -12.77 -10.60
C LEU A 407 -9.58 -13.71 -10.84
N TYR A 408 -10.66 -13.52 -10.10
CA TYR A 408 -11.94 -14.23 -10.26
C TYR A 408 -13.02 -13.29 -10.80
N THR A 409 -13.62 -13.60 -11.95
CA THR A 409 -14.63 -12.74 -12.61
C THR A 409 -16.05 -13.30 -12.49
N GLY A 410 -16.35 -14.12 -11.50
CA GLY A 410 -17.68 -14.68 -11.28
C GLY A 410 -18.49 -13.92 -10.24
N ALA A 411 -19.79 -14.21 -10.19
CA ALA A 411 -20.73 -13.61 -9.24
C ALA A 411 -20.77 -14.32 -7.88
N THR A 412 -20.11 -15.47 -7.72
CA THR A 412 -20.15 -16.28 -6.51
C THR A 412 -18.84 -16.17 -5.71
N GLN A 413 -18.05 -17.23 -5.71
CA GLN A 413 -16.74 -17.28 -5.07
C GLN A 413 -15.78 -18.20 -5.83
N MET A 414 -14.49 -17.94 -5.65
CA MET A 414 -13.38 -18.83 -6.01
C MET A 414 -12.72 -19.32 -4.73
N LEU A 415 -12.42 -20.61 -4.68
CA LEU A 415 -11.61 -21.27 -3.65
C LEU A 415 -10.27 -21.66 -4.27
N LEU A 416 -9.18 -21.48 -3.52
CA LEU A 416 -7.84 -21.80 -3.96
C LEU A 416 -7.08 -22.51 -2.83
N ASP A 417 -6.32 -23.53 -3.22
CA ASP A 417 -5.48 -24.32 -2.32
C ASP A 417 -4.16 -24.70 -3.02
N ASN A 418 -3.18 -25.16 -2.23
CA ASN A 418 -1.89 -25.66 -2.71
C ASN A 418 -1.14 -24.69 -3.66
N LEU A 419 -1.16 -23.39 -3.33
CA LEU A 419 -0.49 -22.36 -4.13
C LEU A 419 1.03 -22.50 -4.04
N LYS A 420 1.68 -22.74 -5.18
CA LYS A 420 3.12 -22.82 -5.29
C LYS A 420 3.63 -21.94 -6.44
N LEU A 421 4.58 -21.06 -6.12
CA LEU A 421 5.29 -20.21 -7.09
C LEU A 421 6.78 -20.52 -7.02
N THR A 422 7.37 -20.84 -8.17
CA THR A 422 8.78 -21.24 -8.26
C THR A 422 9.45 -20.63 -9.46
N GLN A 423 10.77 -20.53 -9.38
CA GLN A 423 11.62 -20.14 -10.50
C GLN A 423 12.83 -21.08 -10.59
N GLN A 424 13.27 -21.41 -11.80
CA GLN A 424 14.47 -22.21 -12.01
C GLN A 424 15.68 -21.26 -12.14
N LEU A 425 16.58 -21.29 -11.18
CA LEU A 425 17.78 -20.45 -11.14
C LEU A 425 19.05 -21.30 -11.07
N PRO A 426 20.22 -20.78 -11.49
CA PRO A 426 21.46 -21.48 -11.31
C PRO A 426 21.72 -21.82 -9.83
N ALA A 427 22.23 -23.04 -9.56
CA ALA A 427 22.63 -23.43 -8.21
C ALA A 427 23.61 -22.41 -7.61
N GLY A 428 23.39 -22.06 -6.35
CA GLY A 428 24.19 -21.06 -5.66
C GLY A 428 23.80 -19.61 -5.92
N THR A 429 22.79 -19.32 -6.76
CA THR A 429 22.18 -17.99 -6.87
C THR A 429 21.65 -17.59 -5.50
N VAL A 430 21.95 -16.35 -5.07
CA VAL A 430 21.39 -15.77 -3.85
C VAL A 430 20.20 -14.89 -4.24
N TYR A 431 19.04 -15.14 -3.65
CA TYR A 431 17.85 -14.31 -3.84
C TYR A 431 17.34 -13.81 -2.48
N SER A 432 16.73 -12.65 -2.51
CA SER A 432 16.14 -12.05 -1.32
C SER A 432 14.69 -12.50 -1.20
N HIS A 433 14.35 -13.13 -0.08
CA HIS A 433 13.00 -13.61 0.18
C HIS A 433 12.40 -12.86 1.36
N GLN A 434 11.22 -12.27 1.18
CA GLN A 434 10.47 -11.61 2.24
C GLN A 434 9.86 -12.69 3.16
N PHE A 435 10.22 -12.68 4.44
CA PHE A 435 9.66 -13.60 5.44
C PHE A 435 8.87 -12.91 6.54
N LEU A 436 8.91 -11.58 6.57
CA LEU A 436 8.19 -10.76 7.54
C LEU A 436 7.60 -9.53 6.85
N GLN A 437 6.33 -9.29 7.12
CA GLN A 437 5.66 -8.01 6.90
C GLN A 437 4.67 -7.83 8.03
N LYS A 438 4.86 -6.80 8.85
CA LYS A 438 4.00 -6.58 10.01
C LYS A 438 3.89 -5.12 10.38
N VAL A 439 2.64 -4.69 10.63
CA VAL A 439 2.34 -3.39 11.18
C VAL A 439 2.30 -3.46 12.71
N VAL A 440 3.00 -2.54 13.38
CA VAL A 440 3.04 -2.46 14.83
C VAL A 440 2.88 -1.01 15.31
N GLU A 441 2.17 -0.79 16.41
CA GLU A 441 1.97 0.56 17.00
C GLU A 441 3.16 0.99 17.89
N GLY A 442 3.98 0.03 18.34
CA GLY A 442 5.14 0.28 19.20
C GLY A 442 6.43 0.49 18.41
N THR A 443 7.52 0.73 19.13
CA THR A 443 8.86 0.92 18.57
C THR A 443 9.74 -0.32 18.67
N SER A 444 9.14 -1.51 18.79
CA SER A 444 9.84 -2.79 18.79
C SER A 444 8.95 -3.93 18.34
N LEU A 445 9.57 -4.98 17.81
CA LEU A 445 8.91 -6.20 17.34
C LEU A 445 9.79 -7.42 17.64
N ASP A 446 9.21 -8.42 18.29
CA ASP A 446 9.83 -9.74 18.39
C ASP A 446 9.67 -10.50 17.07
N VAL A 447 10.78 -10.86 16.46
CA VAL A 447 10.87 -11.53 15.17
C VAL A 447 11.36 -12.95 15.37
N VAL A 448 10.60 -13.92 14.85
CA VAL A 448 11.03 -15.32 14.73
C VAL A 448 11.43 -15.56 13.26
N ILE A 449 12.64 -16.05 13.06
CA ILE A 449 13.13 -16.41 11.73
C ILE A 449 12.57 -17.79 11.39
N PRO A 450 11.83 -17.98 10.28
CA PRO A 450 11.33 -19.29 9.87
C PRO A 450 12.45 -20.31 9.70
N GLU A 451 12.17 -21.59 10.00
CA GLU A 451 13.17 -22.65 10.00
C GLU A 451 13.91 -22.78 8.66
N ARG A 452 13.22 -22.54 7.57
CA ARG A 452 13.79 -22.60 6.21
C ARG A 452 14.90 -21.56 5.96
N TYR A 453 14.97 -20.49 6.77
CA TYR A 453 15.98 -19.42 6.66
C TYR A 453 17.03 -19.47 7.78
N HIS A 454 17.04 -20.53 8.59
CA HIS A 454 18.05 -20.65 9.63
C HIS A 454 19.44 -20.80 9.01
N GLY A 455 20.30 -19.84 9.31
CA GLY A 455 21.67 -19.77 8.77
C GLY A 455 21.83 -18.85 7.56
N ASP A 456 20.74 -18.28 7.04
CA ASP A 456 20.79 -17.26 6.00
C ASP A 456 21.12 -15.89 6.60
N ASP A 457 21.61 -14.98 5.76
CA ASP A 457 21.75 -13.57 6.11
C ASP A 457 20.35 -12.92 6.14
N VAL A 458 19.95 -12.47 7.32
CA VAL A 458 18.67 -11.80 7.54
C VAL A 458 18.86 -10.29 7.60
N THR A 459 17.99 -9.56 6.94
CA THR A 459 17.90 -8.10 7.00
C THR A 459 16.48 -7.66 7.32
N TYR A 460 16.31 -6.50 7.92
CA TYR A 460 15.00 -5.87 8.08
C TYR A 460 15.07 -4.36 7.91
N ALA A 461 13.95 -3.76 7.56
CA ALA A 461 13.77 -2.33 7.42
C ALA A 461 12.43 -1.93 8.04
N VAL A 462 12.34 -0.68 8.48
CA VAL A 462 11.17 -0.12 9.15
C VAL A 462 10.81 1.20 8.49
N ARG A 463 9.53 1.44 8.25
CA ARG A 463 9.01 2.76 7.88
C ARG A 463 7.93 3.20 8.85
N ALA A 464 7.79 4.49 9.03
CA ALA A 464 6.73 5.08 9.83
C ALA A 464 5.45 5.23 8.99
N VAL A 465 4.30 5.08 9.64
CA VAL A 465 2.97 5.18 9.03
C VAL A 465 2.11 6.12 9.85
N LYS A 466 1.43 7.07 9.19
CA LYS A 466 0.39 7.93 9.74
C LYS A 466 -0.90 7.67 9.00
N TYR A 467 -1.95 7.28 9.72
CA TYR A 467 -3.26 7.01 9.13
C TYR A 467 -4.02 8.30 8.84
N ILE A 468 -4.70 8.35 7.71
CA ILE A 468 -5.63 9.42 7.34
C ILE A 468 -7.05 8.91 7.58
N TYR A 469 -7.83 9.69 8.32
CA TYR A 469 -9.19 9.35 8.68
C TYR A 469 -10.16 10.39 8.15
N GLU A 470 -11.34 9.93 7.74
CA GLU A 470 -12.47 10.79 7.39
C GLU A 470 -13.70 10.42 8.23
N GLU A 471 -14.50 11.43 8.56
CA GLU A 471 -15.80 11.23 9.20
C GLU A 471 -16.89 11.14 8.13
N TYR A 472 -17.69 10.08 8.20
CA TYR A 472 -18.89 9.92 7.38
C TYR A 472 -20.04 9.39 8.24
N ASP A 473 -21.17 10.08 8.24
CA ASP A 473 -22.39 9.73 9.03
C ASP A 473 -22.10 9.53 10.53
N GLY A 474 -21.16 10.34 11.09
CA GLY A 474 -20.76 10.30 12.50
C GLY A 474 -19.87 9.11 12.89
N GLU A 475 -19.38 8.35 11.93
CA GLU A 475 -18.37 7.30 12.10
C GLU A 475 -17.05 7.73 11.42
N THR A 476 -15.91 7.34 12.01
CA THR A 476 -14.57 7.66 11.50
C THR A 476 -14.03 6.46 10.74
N TYR A 477 -13.61 6.66 9.51
CA TYR A 477 -13.04 5.63 8.63
C TYR A 477 -11.59 5.98 8.28
N MET A 478 -10.71 5.00 8.34
CA MET A 478 -9.38 5.13 7.76
C MET A 478 -9.50 5.05 6.23
N VAL A 479 -9.09 6.11 5.56
CA VAL A 479 -9.23 6.24 4.10
C VAL A 479 -7.91 6.11 3.36
N ASP A 480 -6.78 6.43 4.03
CA ASP A 480 -5.45 6.39 3.43
C ASP A 480 -4.35 6.41 4.52
N ALA A 481 -3.08 6.38 4.13
CA ALA A 481 -1.93 6.51 5.03
C ALA A 481 -0.78 7.27 4.39
N ILE A 482 -0.10 8.11 5.19
CA ILE A 482 1.19 8.71 4.83
C ILE A 482 2.28 7.77 5.32
N GLU A 483 3.21 7.41 4.46
CA GLU A 483 4.33 6.52 4.77
C GLU A 483 5.65 7.26 4.61
N SER A 484 6.58 7.02 5.53
CA SER A 484 7.96 7.49 5.35
C SER A 484 8.70 6.62 4.33
N ASP A 485 9.87 7.08 3.91
CA ASP A 485 10.84 6.16 3.34
C ASP A 485 11.22 5.08 4.37
N PHE A 486 11.70 3.93 3.85
CA PHE A 486 12.24 2.90 4.72
C PHE A 486 13.56 3.36 5.37
N SER A 487 13.80 2.91 6.60
CA SER A 487 15.13 2.97 7.20
C SER A 487 16.16 2.27 6.30
N GLU A 488 17.45 2.61 6.46
CA GLU A 488 18.50 1.78 5.90
C GLU A 488 18.31 0.32 6.36
N PRO A 489 18.39 -0.67 5.44
CA PRO A 489 18.25 -2.07 5.79
C PRO A 489 19.28 -2.51 6.83
N ARG A 490 18.82 -3.02 7.95
CA ARG A 490 19.70 -3.52 8.99
C ARG A 490 19.94 -5.00 8.84
N THR A 491 21.21 -5.41 8.74
CA THR A 491 21.59 -6.81 8.75
C THR A 491 21.62 -7.29 10.18
N VAL A 492 20.83 -8.32 10.49
CA VAL A 492 20.84 -9.00 11.76
C VAL A 492 22.18 -9.74 11.88
N ALA A 493 23.01 -9.34 12.85
CA ALA A 493 24.25 -10.04 13.10
C ALA A 493 23.89 -11.51 13.40
N ALA A 494 24.39 -12.44 12.57
CA ALA A 494 24.24 -13.86 12.91
C ALA A 494 24.68 -14.03 14.38
N PRO A 495 23.82 -14.57 15.25
CA PRO A 495 24.27 -14.80 16.60
C PRO A 495 25.58 -15.58 16.51
N VAL A 496 26.62 -15.07 17.14
CA VAL A 496 27.88 -15.80 17.27
C VAL A 496 27.59 -16.98 18.19
N GLY A 497 26.62 -17.79 17.76
CA GLY A 497 26.41 -19.11 18.27
C GLY A 497 27.73 -19.80 18.04
N ILE A 498 28.28 -20.40 19.07
CA ILE A 498 29.39 -21.30 18.95
C ILE A 498 29.04 -22.16 17.74
N ASN A 499 29.61 -21.83 16.57
CA ASN A 499 29.56 -22.70 15.41
C ASN A 499 29.92 -24.05 15.99
N ALA A 500 29.00 -25.02 15.91
CA ALA A 500 29.35 -26.38 16.28
C ALA A 500 30.58 -26.66 15.43
N ALA A 501 31.74 -26.51 16.06
CA ALA A 501 32.99 -26.69 15.36
C ALA A 501 32.83 -28.02 14.66
N THR A 502 32.88 -28.03 13.34
CA THR A 502 33.02 -29.25 12.55
C THR A 502 34.39 -29.86 12.95
N THR A 503 34.45 -30.27 14.18
CA THR A 503 35.54 -31.10 14.69
C THR A 503 35.31 -32.46 14.06
N THR A 504 36.21 -32.85 13.19
CA THR A 504 36.39 -34.26 12.88
C THR A 504 36.27 -35.03 14.20
N VAL A 505 35.43 -36.06 14.23
CA VAL A 505 34.96 -36.79 15.41
C VAL A 505 36.13 -37.28 16.35
N GLY A 506 37.38 -37.17 15.92
CA GLY A 506 38.57 -37.51 16.71
C GLY A 506 39.03 -36.45 17.72
N ASP A 507 38.81 -35.14 17.46
CA ASP A 507 39.37 -34.06 18.30
C ASP A 507 38.37 -33.51 19.36
N ALA A 508 37.09 -33.71 19.16
CA ALA A 508 36.03 -33.16 20.03
C ALA A 508 35.98 -33.80 21.44
N LEU A 509 36.48 -35.03 21.59
CA LEU A 509 36.47 -35.74 22.86
C LEU A 509 37.63 -35.35 23.80
N SER A 510 38.70 -34.75 23.29
CA SER A 510 39.89 -34.39 24.05
C SER A 510 39.95 -32.92 24.49
N THR A 511 39.21 -32.03 23.85
CA THR A 511 39.25 -30.59 24.14
C THR A 511 38.27 -30.22 25.23
N ALA A 512 38.74 -29.56 26.27
CA ALA A 512 37.94 -29.04 27.37
C ALA A 512 37.89 -27.50 27.35
N PHE A 513 36.78 -26.94 27.77
CA PHE A 513 36.52 -25.48 27.87
C PHE A 513 36.03 -25.13 29.28
N ASP A 514 36.39 -23.98 29.80
CA ASP A 514 35.75 -23.44 30.99
C ASP A 514 34.31 -22.92 30.69
N LEU A 515 33.58 -22.50 31.71
CA LEU A 515 32.22 -22.00 31.55
C LEU A 515 32.14 -20.66 30.80
N GLN A 516 33.25 -19.98 30.54
CA GLN A 516 33.40 -18.81 29.73
C GLN A 516 33.80 -19.12 28.27
N GLY A 517 33.84 -20.41 27.91
CA GLY A 517 34.21 -20.86 26.55
C GLY A 517 35.70 -20.83 26.21
N ARG A 518 36.59 -20.59 27.16
CA ARG A 518 38.03 -20.59 26.95
C ARG A 518 38.56 -22.02 27.03
N ARG A 519 39.44 -22.37 26.10
CA ARG A 519 40.09 -23.70 26.06
C ARG A 519 40.94 -23.91 27.33
N VAL A 520 40.72 -25.01 28.00
CA VAL A 520 41.42 -25.37 29.21
C VAL A 520 42.00 -26.81 29.11
N ASN A 521 43.08 -27.08 29.83
CA ASN A 521 43.56 -28.42 29.96
C ASN A 521 42.84 -29.09 31.15
N ALA A 522 41.95 -30.05 30.88
CA ALA A 522 41.14 -30.72 31.89
C ALA A 522 41.99 -31.41 32.95
N GLU A 523 43.21 -31.82 32.62
CA GLU A 523 44.13 -32.46 33.59
C GLU A 523 44.73 -31.50 34.62
N GLN A 524 44.82 -30.21 34.25
CA GLN A 524 45.43 -29.15 35.05
C GLN A 524 44.39 -28.35 35.86
N LEU A 525 43.10 -28.65 35.73
CA LEU A 525 42.05 -27.99 36.50
C LEU A 525 42.11 -28.43 37.96
N GLN A 526 41.78 -27.51 38.86
CA GLN A 526 41.63 -27.80 40.31
C GLN A 526 40.43 -28.71 40.56
N ARG A 527 40.51 -29.56 41.55
CA ARG A 527 39.42 -30.46 41.95
C ARG A 527 38.18 -29.63 42.33
N GLY A 528 37.03 -29.96 41.79
CA GLY A 528 35.77 -29.21 41.95
C GLY A 528 35.52 -28.16 40.87
N THR A 529 36.43 -27.93 39.90
CA THR A 529 36.20 -26.98 38.82
C THR A 529 35.23 -27.57 37.78
N LEU A 530 34.23 -26.81 37.39
CA LEU A 530 33.31 -27.14 36.29
C LEU A 530 33.95 -26.81 34.93
N TYR A 531 33.83 -27.73 34.00
CA TYR A 531 34.32 -27.55 32.62
C TYR A 531 33.42 -28.29 31.63
N ILE A 532 33.49 -27.92 30.35
CA ILE A 532 32.74 -28.55 29.25
C ILE A 532 33.71 -29.42 28.45
N GLN A 533 33.37 -30.68 28.25
CA GLN A 533 34.13 -31.60 27.40
C GLN A 533 33.18 -32.58 26.70
N GLY A 534 33.31 -32.68 25.38
CA GLY A 534 32.43 -33.52 24.56
C GLY A 534 30.95 -33.10 24.65
N GLY A 535 30.69 -31.78 24.73
CA GLY A 535 29.33 -31.23 24.85
C GLY A 535 28.65 -31.44 26.20
N LYS A 536 29.35 -31.92 27.22
CA LYS A 536 28.79 -32.17 28.56
C LYS A 536 29.55 -31.39 29.62
N VAL A 537 28.83 -30.82 30.58
CA VAL A 537 29.43 -30.23 31.77
C VAL A 537 29.99 -31.34 32.66
N ARG A 538 31.24 -31.21 33.07
CA ARG A 538 31.95 -32.13 33.92
C ARG A 538 32.52 -31.39 35.16
N VAL A 539 32.79 -32.13 36.20
CA VAL A 539 33.51 -31.66 37.39
C VAL A 539 34.86 -32.38 37.41
N LYS A 540 35.95 -31.62 37.63
CA LYS A 540 37.27 -32.19 37.82
C LYS A 540 37.36 -32.99 39.09
#